data_c4fcebbbe084d6fd980cfd582515f178
#
_entry.id   c4fcebbbe084d6fd980cfd582515f178
#
_cell.length_a   1.000
_cell.length_b   1.000
_cell.length_c   1.000
_cell.angle_alpha   90.00
_cell.angle_beta   90.00
_cell.angle_gamma   90.00
#
_symmetry.space_group_name_H-M   'P 1'
#
loop_
_entity.id
_entity.type
_entity.pdbx_description
1 polymer ?
#
loop_
_entity_poly.entity_id
_entity_poly.type
_entity_poly.pdbx_seq_one_letter_code
_entity_poly.pdbx_strand_id
1 'polypeptide(L)'
;MPVVQIRERAVHVDDEGFLSRPDEWDEDLARALAEQIGITLTDRHWEVLRFLRADFAERGQTPTTRRVDVVGGIPVKEQFALFPRKPGRKMAYVAGLPKPHGCV
;
A
#
# COMPACT_ATOMS: atom_id res chain seq x y z
N MET A 1 -4.55 -8.45 18.69
CA MET A 1 -4.46 -7.94 17.31
C MET A 1 -4.77 -9.07 16.37
N PRO A 2 -5.64 -8.84 15.36
CA PRO A 2 -5.93 -9.90 14.41
C PRO A 2 -4.71 -10.32 13.62
N VAL A 3 -4.64 -11.60 13.31
CA VAL A 3 -3.59 -12.17 12.49
C VAL A 3 -4.29 -12.91 11.34
N VAL A 4 -3.84 -12.68 10.12
CA VAL A 4 -4.38 -13.38 8.96
C VAL A 4 -3.27 -14.14 8.25
N GLN A 5 -3.67 -15.20 7.54
CA GLN A 5 -2.77 -15.95 6.69
C GLN A 5 -2.80 -15.36 5.29
N ILE A 6 -1.65 -14.90 4.82
CA ILE A 6 -1.49 -14.47 3.44
C ILE A 6 -0.51 -15.45 2.80
N ARG A 7 -1.04 -16.33 1.94
CA ARG A 7 -0.32 -17.51 1.49
C ARG A 7 0.09 -18.34 2.70
N GLU A 8 1.36 -18.57 2.94
CA GLU A 8 1.82 -19.37 4.08
C GLU A 8 2.38 -18.51 5.21
N ARG A 9 2.12 -17.19 5.18
CA ARG A 9 2.64 -16.26 6.19
C ARG A 9 1.52 -15.76 7.07
N ALA A 10 1.77 -15.75 8.37
CA ALA A 10 0.89 -15.10 9.33
C ALA A 10 1.34 -13.65 9.46
N VAL A 11 0.44 -12.69 9.24
CA VAL A 11 0.74 -11.27 9.35
C VAL A 11 -0.27 -10.59 10.25
N HIS A 12 0.19 -9.58 10.97
CA HIS A 12 -0.66 -8.81 11.88
C HIS A 12 -1.39 -7.72 11.09
N VAL A 13 -2.69 -7.64 11.26
CA VAL A 13 -3.53 -6.66 10.57
C VAL A 13 -4.43 -5.94 11.57
N ASP A 14 -4.95 -4.78 11.15
CA ASP A 14 -5.97 -4.07 11.93
C ASP A 14 -7.37 -4.54 11.53
N ASP A 15 -8.40 -3.87 12.07
CA ASP A 15 -9.79 -4.25 11.84
C ASP A 15 -10.21 -4.14 10.37
N GLU A 16 -9.49 -3.35 9.58
CA GLU A 16 -9.79 -3.16 8.17
C GLU A 16 -8.90 -3.99 7.25
N GLY A 17 -7.99 -4.80 7.84
CA GLY A 17 -7.12 -5.68 7.07
C GLY A 17 -5.80 -5.08 6.65
N PHE A 18 -5.49 -3.83 7.05
CA PHE A 18 -4.19 -3.22 6.77
C PHE A 18 -3.14 -3.78 7.72
N LEU A 19 -1.90 -3.91 7.25
CA LEU A 19 -0.83 -4.38 8.12
C LEU A 19 -0.67 -3.42 9.31
N SER A 20 -0.70 -3.98 10.51
CA SER A 20 -0.46 -3.21 11.74
C SER A 20 1.02 -3.18 12.10
N ARG A 21 1.83 -3.99 11.45
CA ARG A 21 3.29 -4.03 11.62
C ARG A 21 3.97 -3.88 10.26
N PRO A 22 4.27 -2.66 9.84
CA PRO A 22 4.87 -2.41 8.52
C PRO A 22 6.20 -3.13 8.30
N ASP A 23 6.92 -3.48 9.37
CA ASP A 23 8.18 -4.21 9.28
C ASP A 23 8.01 -5.67 8.86
N GLU A 24 6.79 -6.21 8.88
CA GLU A 24 6.53 -7.55 8.37
C GLU A 24 6.48 -7.60 6.85
N TRP A 25 6.46 -6.44 6.19
CA TRP A 25 6.30 -6.36 4.76
C TRP A 25 7.61 -6.67 4.02
N ASP A 26 7.49 -7.36 2.89
CA ASP A 26 8.55 -7.49 1.89
C ASP A 26 7.90 -7.59 0.51
N GLU A 27 8.71 -7.73 -0.53
CA GLU A 27 8.19 -7.76 -1.89
C GLU A 27 7.31 -8.97 -2.16
N ASP A 28 7.62 -10.12 -1.59
CA ASP A 28 6.79 -11.31 -1.76
C ASP A 28 5.42 -11.10 -1.12
N LEU A 29 5.38 -10.47 0.05
CA LEU A 29 4.11 -10.14 0.68
C LEU A 29 3.32 -9.13 -0.16
N ALA A 30 4.01 -8.15 -0.74
CA ALA A 30 3.35 -7.17 -1.62
C ALA A 30 2.65 -7.86 -2.79
N ARG A 31 3.31 -8.83 -3.41
CA ARG A 31 2.70 -9.58 -4.51
C ARG A 31 1.48 -10.35 -4.04
N ALA A 32 1.55 -10.96 -2.87
CA ALA A 32 0.42 -11.70 -2.31
C ALA A 32 -0.75 -10.78 -1.99
N LEU A 33 -0.48 -9.61 -1.41
CA LEU A 33 -1.51 -8.63 -1.08
C LEU A 33 -2.17 -8.07 -2.35
N ALA A 34 -1.36 -7.78 -3.38
CA ALA A 34 -1.89 -7.31 -4.67
C ALA A 34 -2.80 -8.38 -5.31
N GLU A 35 -2.39 -9.63 -5.24
CA GLU A 35 -3.18 -10.74 -5.77
C GLU A 35 -4.54 -10.84 -5.07
N GLN A 36 -4.59 -10.58 -3.76
CA GLN A 36 -5.84 -10.59 -2.99
C GLN A 36 -6.87 -9.61 -3.54
N ILE A 37 -6.41 -8.51 -4.12
CA ILE A 37 -7.29 -7.46 -4.66
C ILE A 37 -7.25 -7.41 -6.19
N GLY A 38 -6.74 -8.46 -6.82
CA GLY A 38 -6.79 -8.61 -8.28
C GLY A 38 -5.85 -7.70 -9.06
N ILE A 39 -4.73 -7.32 -8.48
CA ILE A 39 -3.75 -6.45 -9.12
C ILE A 39 -2.46 -7.23 -9.41
N THR A 40 -1.96 -7.11 -10.63
CA THR A 40 -0.65 -7.62 -11.01
C THR A 40 0.35 -6.46 -10.96
N LEU A 41 1.40 -6.60 -10.16
CA LEU A 41 2.37 -5.52 -9.97
C LEU A 41 3.29 -5.41 -11.19
N THR A 42 3.36 -4.20 -11.74
CA THR A 42 4.28 -3.84 -12.82
C THR A 42 5.40 -2.96 -12.25
N ASP A 43 6.38 -2.62 -13.08
CA ASP A 43 7.48 -1.76 -12.64
C ASP A 43 6.97 -0.44 -12.06
N ARG A 44 5.94 0.13 -12.66
CA ARG A 44 5.36 1.39 -12.16
C ARG A 44 4.71 1.21 -10.80
N HIS A 45 4.05 0.07 -10.58
CA HIS A 45 3.51 -0.24 -9.25
C HIS A 45 4.63 -0.27 -8.21
N TRP A 46 5.77 -0.88 -8.54
CA TRP A 46 6.90 -0.95 -7.60
C TRP A 46 7.45 0.44 -7.27
N GLU A 47 7.49 1.34 -8.25
CA GLU A 47 7.91 2.72 -8.00
C GLU A 47 6.97 3.39 -6.98
N VAL A 48 5.67 3.18 -7.13
CA VAL A 48 4.67 3.72 -6.20
C VAL A 48 4.91 3.16 -4.80
N LEU A 49 5.07 1.84 -4.69
CA LEU A 49 5.26 1.20 -3.38
C LEU A 49 6.54 1.67 -2.70
N ARG A 50 7.62 1.83 -3.46
CA ARG A 50 8.88 2.35 -2.91
C ARG A 50 8.71 3.77 -2.37
N PHE A 51 7.99 4.61 -3.12
CA PHE A 51 7.73 5.97 -2.64
C PHE A 51 6.92 5.95 -1.34
N LEU A 52 5.84 5.18 -1.31
CA LEU A 52 5.00 5.12 -0.11
C LEU A 52 5.80 4.67 1.11
N ARG A 53 6.60 3.64 0.97
CA ARG A 53 7.36 3.11 2.11
C ARG A 53 8.46 4.06 2.55
N ALA A 54 9.16 4.69 1.61
CA ALA A 54 10.20 5.67 1.93
C ALA A 54 9.61 6.89 2.64
N ASP A 55 8.47 7.37 2.14
CA ASP A 55 7.80 8.52 2.74
C ASP A 55 7.27 8.20 4.14
N PHE A 56 6.71 7.01 4.32
CA PHE A 56 6.25 6.56 5.63
C PHE A 56 7.42 6.46 6.61
N ALA A 57 8.56 5.91 6.19
CA ALA A 57 9.72 5.77 7.06
C ALA A 57 10.22 7.13 7.54
N GLU A 58 10.13 8.15 6.69
CA GLU A 58 10.58 9.50 7.02
C GLU A 58 9.57 10.27 7.87
N ARG A 59 8.28 10.16 7.55
CA ARG A 59 7.25 11.01 8.15
C ARG A 59 6.40 10.32 9.21
N GLY A 60 6.42 9.00 9.28
CA GLY A 60 5.59 8.24 10.21
C GLY A 60 4.11 8.20 9.83
N GLN A 61 3.76 8.64 8.63
CA GLN A 61 2.39 8.65 8.13
C GLN A 61 2.35 8.13 6.71
N THR A 62 1.27 7.41 6.39
CA THR A 62 1.03 6.94 5.02
C THR A 62 0.68 8.15 4.16
N PRO A 63 1.36 8.35 3.02
CA PRO A 63 1.04 9.49 2.15
C PRO A 63 -0.37 9.39 1.57
N THR A 64 -0.99 10.55 1.39
CA THR A 64 -2.29 10.66 0.73
C THR A 64 -2.11 10.59 -0.79
N THR A 65 -3.21 10.41 -1.53
CA THR A 65 -3.15 10.42 -3.00
C THR A 65 -2.58 11.73 -3.52
N ARG A 66 -2.94 12.85 -2.88
CA ARG A 66 -2.40 14.15 -3.27
C ARG A 66 -0.89 14.22 -3.09
N ARG A 67 -0.38 13.72 -1.98
CA ARG A 67 1.05 13.73 -1.72
C ARG A 67 1.81 12.82 -2.69
N VAL A 68 1.22 11.67 -3.02
CA VAL A 68 1.80 10.76 -4.02
C VAL A 68 1.91 11.46 -5.37
N ASP A 69 0.93 12.29 -5.72
CA ASP A 69 0.95 13.09 -6.95
C ASP A 69 2.01 14.19 -6.86
N VAL A 70 1.90 15.06 -5.87
CA VAL A 70 2.72 16.30 -5.80
C VAL A 70 4.17 15.99 -5.46
N VAL A 71 4.42 15.14 -4.50
CA VAL A 71 5.79 14.82 -4.05
C VAL A 71 6.34 13.59 -4.75
N GLY A 72 5.51 12.57 -4.92
CA GLY A 72 5.93 11.31 -5.54
C GLY A 72 6.01 11.35 -7.05
N GLY A 73 5.41 12.34 -7.67
CA GLY A 73 5.44 12.45 -9.14
C GLY A 73 4.56 11.44 -9.85
N ILE A 74 3.54 10.92 -9.18
CA ILE A 74 2.62 9.94 -9.76
C ILE A 74 1.25 10.56 -9.83
N PRO A 75 0.82 11.05 -11.02
CA PRO A 75 -0.46 11.75 -11.14
C PRO A 75 -1.64 10.93 -10.63
N VAL A 76 -2.63 11.60 -10.05
CA VAL A 76 -3.82 10.93 -9.50
C VAL A 76 -4.47 10.04 -10.56
N LYS A 77 -4.54 10.51 -11.80
CA LYS A 77 -5.09 9.70 -12.90
C LYS A 77 -4.35 8.36 -13.05
N GLU A 78 -3.02 8.41 -12.96
CA GLU A 78 -2.21 7.19 -13.04
C GLU A 78 -2.44 6.30 -11.82
N GLN A 79 -2.61 6.89 -10.64
CA GLN A 79 -2.91 6.13 -9.45
C GLN A 79 -4.20 5.32 -9.62
N PHE A 80 -5.24 5.93 -10.21
CA PHE A 80 -6.48 5.22 -10.51
C PHE A 80 -6.30 4.11 -11.55
N ALA A 81 -5.38 4.30 -12.49
CA ALA A 81 -5.10 3.26 -13.50
C ALA A 81 -4.35 2.07 -12.88
N LEU A 82 -3.42 2.35 -11.98
CA LEU A 82 -2.62 1.29 -11.34
C LEU A 82 -3.38 0.58 -10.22
N PHE A 83 -4.18 1.32 -9.48
CA PHE A 83 -4.96 0.80 -8.35
C PHE A 83 -6.41 1.25 -8.51
N PRO A 84 -7.17 0.57 -9.40
CA PRO A 84 -8.55 0.98 -9.71
C PRO A 84 -9.43 1.00 -8.46
N ARG A 85 -10.27 2.03 -8.36
CA ARG A 85 -11.17 2.26 -7.22
C ARG A 85 -10.40 2.46 -5.92
N LYS A 86 -10.60 3.59 -5.29
CA LYS A 86 -9.98 3.95 -4.01
C LYS A 86 -8.48 3.69 -3.98
N PRO A 87 -7.72 4.34 -4.89
CA PRO A 87 -6.29 4.05 -5.02
C PRO A 87 -5.50 4.29 -3.74
N GLY A 88 -5.85 5.29 -2.94
CA GLY A 88 -5.15 5.57 -1.70
C GLY A 88 -5.19 4.40 -0.73
N ARG A 89 -6.35 3.77 -0.59
CA ARG A 89 -6.49 2.61 0.28
C ARG A 89 -5.71 1.41 -0.26
N LYS A 90 -5.84 1.16 -1.56
CA LYS A 90 -5.19 0.00 -2.19
C LYS A 90 -3.67 0.13 -2.21
N MET A 91 -3.15 1.32 -2.48
CA MET A 91 -1.71 1.55 -2.43
C MET A 91 -1.18 1.26 -1.03
N ALA A 92 -1.83 1.78 0.00
CA ALA A 92 -1.41 1.56 1.38
C ALA A 92 -1.51 0.07 1.75
N TYR A 93 -2.57 -0.59 1.34
CA TYR A 93 -2.75 -2.01 1.61
C TYR A 93 -1.61 -2.84 1.03
N VAL A 94 -1.30 -2.64 -0.25
CA VAL A 94 -0.24 -3.41 -0.92
C VAL A 94 1.15 -3.04 -0.41
N ALA A 95 1.34 -1.78 -0.02
CA ALA A 95 2.61 -1.32 0.53
C ALA A 95 2.84 -1.76 1.98
N GLY A 96 1.85 -2.41 2.61
CA GLY A 96 1.97 -2.87 3.98
C GLY A 96 2.00 -1.75 5.00
N LEU A 97 1.26 -0.68 4.73
CA LEU A 97 1.21 0.52 5.57
C LEU A 97 -0.19 0.70 6.16
N PRO A 98 -0.30 1.48 7.25
CA PRO A 98 -1.62 1.83 7.79
C PRO A 98 -2.46 2.59 6.78
N LYS A 99 -3.78 2.55 6.97
CA LYS A 99 -4.72 3.30 6.16
C LYS A 99 -4.35 4.79 6.17
N PRO A 100 -4.31 5.45 5.00
CA PRO A 100 -4.00 6.88 4.99
C PRO A 100 -5.10 7.71 5.63
N HIS A 101 -4.73 8.87 6.18
CA HIS A 101 -5.67 9.80 6.75
C HIS A 101 -6.37 10.58 5.63
N GLY A 102 -7.62 11.00 5.91
CA GLY A 102 -8.37 11.85 5.01
C GLY A 102 -9.09 11.06 3.92
N CYS A 103 -9.49 11.76 2.86
CA CYS A 103 -10.18 11.18 1.72
C CYS A 103 -9.26 10.31 0.88
N VAL A 104 -9.67 9.09 0.65
CA VAL A 104 -8.84 8.12 -0.08
C VAL A 104 -9.66 7.39 -1.16
#